data_812c810c39f8b5a2a40b38fc1000d2b6
#
_entry.id   812c810c39f8b5a2a40b38fc1000d2b6
#
_cell.length_a   1.000
_cell.length_b   1.000
_cell.length_c   1.000
_cell.angle_alpha   90.00
_cell.angle_beta   90.00
_cell.angle_gamma   90.00
#
_symmetry.space_group_name_H-M   'P 1'
#
loop_
_entity.id
_entity.type
_entity.pdbx_description
1 polymer ?
#
loop_
_entity_poly.entity_id
_entity_poly.type
_entity_poly.pdbx_seq_one_letter_code
_entity_poly.pdbx_strand_id
1 'polypeptide(L)'
;MSELPVVGVLLGNSAGVGPELVAKLAVKNFYADYFRPVIIGDVRMFEHGLKVIGGDVPHYVISDLSECDWTRGYPVLDLKDQDPEKVVYGEANEYCGASDLLQLDTAIDLCKAGKIEGFVFGPFHKGAMKMAGLHDESEHTYLAHAFNLTTPFCEVNMMDDLMTVRTTSHIPISEVSANITEQNLREAIELAEIPGESFRHKPQIAVAALNPHCGEFGLCGREEVDVIQPTIEKVVKETGWNVTGPYSADTLFISALAGDFDVVVTMYHDQGQIALKLVGFQRCITVAGGQPYPIATCAHGTAFDKVGKGTATTDSFERAVKAVSRMALAKRAKA
;
A
#
# COMPACT_ATOMS: atom_id res chain seq x y z
N MET A 1 27.14 1.68 9.66
CA MET A 1 25.84 1.19 9.16
C MET A 1 24.80 2.20 9.58
N SER A 2 24.01 2.75 8.65
CA SER A 2 22.91 3.64 9.02
C SER A 2 21.93 2.90 9.92
N GLU A 3 21.47 3.57 10.97
CA GLU A 3 20.49 3.02 11.90
C GLU A 3 19.20 2.65 11.14
N LEU A 4 18.62 1.45 11.42
CA LEU A 4 17.39 1.04 10.79
C LEU A 4 16.25 2.04 11.07
N PRO A 5 15.33 2.29 10.12
CA PRO A 5 14.19 3.20 10.34
C PRO A 5 13.25 2.66 11.44
N VAL A 6 12.60 3.54 12.16
CA VAL A 6 11.53 3.19 13.11
C VAL A 6 10.21 3.21 12.35
N VAL A 7 9.50 2.08 12.33
CA VAL A 7 8.27 1.89 11.53
C VAL A 7 7.14 1.34 12.40
N GLY A 8 5.97 1.95 12.28
CA GLY A 8 4.75 1.43 12.90
C GLY A 8 4.27 0.15 12.20
N VAL A 9 3.84 -0.83 12.99
CA VAL A 9 3.21 -2.08 12.52
C VAL A 9 1.84 -2.17 13.16
N LEU A 10 0.80 -1.80 12.39
CA LEU A 10 -0.56 -1.79 12.87
C LEU A 10 -1.16 -3.19 12.76
N LEU A 11 -1.88 -3.60 13.79
CA LEU A 11 -2.47 -4.95 13.87
C LEU A 11 -3.51 -5.21 12.77
N GLY A 12 -4.17 -4.15 12.26
CA GLY A 12 -5.28 -4.27 11.33
C GLY A 12 -6.58 -4.63 12.03
N ASN A 13 -7.59 -5.04 11.25
CA ASN A 13 -8.92 -5.35 11.78
C ASN A 13 -8.90 -6.56 12.70
N SER A 14 -9.36 -6.38 13.94
CA SER A 14 -9.33 -7.40 14.98
C SER A 14 -10.24 -8.61 14.69
N ALA A 15 -11.29 -8.43 13.89
CA ALA A 15 -12.16 -9.54 13.46
C ALA A 15 -11.59 -10.34 12.29
N GLY A 16 -10.44 -9.93 11.70
CA GLY A 16 -9.77 -10.54 10.57
C GLY A 16 -8.40 -11.15 10.94
N VAL A 17 -7.64 -11.48 9.90
CA VAL A 17 -6.32 -12.15 10.05
C VAL A 17 -5.16 -11.19 10.37
N GLY A 18 -5.41 -9.89 10.49
CA GLY A 18 -4.35 -8.90 10.74
C GLY A 18 -3.46 -9.23 11.94
N PRO A 19 -4.01 -9.44 13.16
CA PRO A 19 -3.23 -9.81 14.33
C PRO A 19 -2.39 -11.09 14.14
N GLU A 20 -2.93 -12.10 13.43
CA GLU A 20 -2.21 -13.34 13.13
C GLU A 20 -1.02 -13.09 12.16
N LEU A 21 -1.18 -12.24 11.16
CA LEU A 21 -0.11 -11.89 10.22
C LEU A 21 1.03 -11.16 10.92
N VAL A 22 0.70 -10.16 11.76
CA VAL A 22 1.69 -9.42 12.55
C VAL A 22 2.43 -10.35 13.49
N ALA A 23 1.72 -11.23 14.21
CA ALA A 23 2.30 -12.21 15.12
C ALA A 23 3.24 -13.19 14.40
N LYS A 24 2.86 -13.69 13.21
CA LYS A 24 3.70 -14.59 12.40
C LYS A 24 5.04 -13.97 12.05
N LEU A 25 5.05 -12.71 11.60
CA LEU A 25 6.29 -12.02 11.27
C LEU A 25 7.13 -11.70 12.50
N ALA A 26 6.49 -11.42 13.64
CA ALA A 26 7.20 -11.22 14.90
C ALA A 26 7.90 -12.50 15.36
N VAL A 27 7.21 -13.65 15.33
CA VAL A 27 7.80 -14.97 15.69
C VAL A 27 8.96 -15.36 14.76
N LYS A 28 8.86 -15.02 13.46
CA LYS A 28 9.96 -15.20 12.49
C LYS A 28 11.11 -14.20 12.68
N ASN A 29 10.98 -13.24 13.58
CA ASN A 29 11.87 -12.08 13.73
C ASN A 29 12.11 -11.32 12.42
N PHE A 30 11.10 -11.32 11.53
CA PHE A 30 11.22 -10.83 10.16
C PHE A 30 11.46 -9.32 10.09
N TYR A 31 10.83 -8.54 10.98
CA TYR A 31 10.95 -7.08 10.97
C TYR A 31 12.39 -6.59 11.21
N ALA A 32 13.16 -7.30 12.04
CA ALA A 32 14.50 -6.89 12.46
C ALA A 32 15.51 -6.76 11.31
N ASP A 33 15.26 -7.45 10.19
CA ASP A 33 16.09 -7.35 8.99
C ASP A 33 15.84 -6.05 8.19
N TYR A 34 14.70 -5.37 8.46
CA TYR A 34 14.24 -4.24 7.63
C TYR A 34 14.11 -2.94 8.40
N PHE A 35 13.60 -2.98 9.64
CA PHE A 35 13.38 -1.79 10.45
C PHE A 35 13.22 -2.13 11.94
N ARG A 36 13.19 -1.10 12.78
CA ARG A 36 12.83 -1.19 14.20
C ARG A 36 11.31 -1.08 14.33
N PRO A 37 10.59 -2.18 14.59
CA PRO A 37 9.13 -2.18 14.64
C PRO A 37 8.61 -1.58 15.94
N VAL A 38 7.50 -0.84 15.85
CA VAL A 38 6.62 -0.51 16.97
C VAL A 38 5.25 -1.07 16.64
N ILE A 39 4.80 -2.10 17.35
CA ILE A 39 3.46 -2.66 17.16
C ILE A 39 2.45 -1.66 17.72
N ILE A 40 1.43 -1.30 16.93
CA ILE A 40 0.38 -0.33 17.29
C ILE A 40 -0.96 -1.06 17.28
N GLY A 41 -1.65 -1.06 18.43
CA GLY A 41 -2.94 -1.70 18.62
C GLY A 41 -3.10 -2.19 20.07
N ASP A 42 -4.16 -2.93 20.34
CA ASP A 42 -4.37 -3.53 21.67
C ASP A 42 -3.44 -4.74 21.87
N VAL A 43 -2.67 -4.72 22.95
CA VAL A 43 -1.72 -5.80 23.25
C VAL A 43 -2.39 -7.17 23.35
N ARG A 44 -3.63 -7.23 23.85
CA ARG A 44 -4.41 -8.48 23.97
C ARG A 44 -4.74 -9.07 22.61
N MET A 45 -4.91 -8.23 21.57
CA MET A 45 -5.12 -8.69 20.20
C MET A 45 -3.83 -9.21 19.57
N PHE A 46 -2.68 -8.61 19.87
CA PHE A 46 -1.39 -9.17 19.47
C PHE A 46 -1.14 -10.53 20.13
N GLU A 47 -1.38 -10.64 21.45
CA GLU A 47 -1.27 -11.90 22.21
C GLU A 47 -2.26 -12.96 21.70
N HIS A 48 -3.49 -12.54 21.33
CA HIS A 48 -4.45 -13.44 20.70
C HIS A 48 -3.91 -13.97 19.37
N GLY A 49 -3.33 -13.11 18.54
CA GLY A 49 -2.66 -13.52 17.28
C GLY A 49 -1.55 -14.55 17.53
N LEU A 50 -0.68 -14.32 18.52
CA LEU A 50 0.36 -15.28 18.94
C LEU A 50 -0.24 -16.62 19.35
N LYS A 51 -1.30 -16.60 20.17
CA LYS A 51 -2.01 -17.80 20.60
C LYS A 51 -2.60 -18.60 19.45
N VAL A 52 -3.23 -17.93 18.48
CA VAL A 52 -3.84 -18.58 17.31
C VAL A 52 -2.80 -19.31 16.46
N ILE A 53 -1.62 -18.73 16.31
CA ILE A 53 -0.54 -19.36 15.52
C ILE A 53 0.30 -20.36 16.33
N GLY A 54 0.02 -20.52 17.61
CA GLY A 54 0.82 -21.37 18.51
C GLY A 54 2.25 -20.87 18.70
N GLY A 55 2.47 -19.56 18.58
CA GLY A 55 3.77 -18.91 18.71
C GLY A 55 3.90 -18.11 19.99
N ASP A 56 5.14 -17.74 20.32
CA ASP A 56 5.48 -16.82 21.39
C ASP A 56 6.70 -16.00 20.99
N VAL A 57 6.76 -14.76 21.48
CA VAL A 57 7.88 -13.84 21.22
C VAL A 57 7.98 -12.83 22.37
N PRO A 58 9.19 -12.47 22.82
CA PRO A 58 9.35 -11.41 23.80
C PRO A 58 8.72 -10.09 23.32
N HIS A 59 7.81 -9.56 24.09
CA HIS A 59 7.17 -8.27 23.84
C HIS A 59 6.84 -7.56 25.16
N TYR A 60 6.62 -6.27 25.11
CA TYR A 60 6.29 -5.47 26.29
C TYR A 60 5.50 -4.23 25.91
N VAL A 61 4.65 -3.78 26.82
CA VAL A 61 3.81 -2.60 26.64
C VAL A 61 4.61 -1.32 26.84
N ILE A 62 4.39 -0.35 25.97
CA ILE A 62 4.85 1.02 26.11
C ILE A 62 3.67 1.99 26.05
N SER A 63 3.83 3.17 26.64
CA SER A 63 2.91 4.29 26.56
C SER A 63 3.44 5.44 25.67
N ASP A 64 4.76 5.49 25.48
CA ASP A 64 5.43 6.44 24.58
C ASP A 64 6.63 5.77 23.89
N LEU A 65 6.96 6.22 22.68
CA LEU A 65 8.07 5.64 21.90
C LEU A 65 9.46 5.86 22.51
N SER A 66 9.61 6.80 23.44
CA SER A 66 10.86 6.96 24.22
C SER A 66 11.18 5.75 25.11
N GLU A 67 10.20 4.91 25.38
CA GLU A 67 10.35 3.66 26.14
C GLU A 67 10.84 2.48 25.29
N CYS A 68 11.00 2.65 23.97
CA CYS A 68 11.39 1.59 23.05
C CYS A 68 12.81 1.09 23.33
N ASP A 69 12.92 -0.20 23.63
CA ASP A 69 14.17 -0.94 23.77
C ASP A 69 14.05 -2.30 23.05
N TRP A 70 14.45 -2.35 21.80
CA TRP A 70 14.34 -3.55 20.95
C TRP A 70 15.21 -4.71 21.42
N THR A 71 16.10 -4.51 22.40
CA THR A 71 16.84 -5.62 23.04
C THR A 71 15.97 -6.45 23.99
N ARG A 72 14.84 -5.88 24.46
CA ARG A 72 13.87 -6.53 25.33
C ARG A 72 12.80 -7.33 24.57
N GLY A 73 12.71 -7.16 23.26
CA GLY A 73 11.66 -7.72 22.41
C GLY A 73 10.88 -6.65 21.66
N TYR A 74 9.65 -6.96 21.26
CA TYR A 74 8.79 -6.06 20.50
C TYR A 74 8.09 -5.05 21.41
N PRO A 75 8.32 -3.72 21.26
CA PRO A 75 7.51 -2.72 21.92
C PRO A 75 6.10 -2.68 21.31
N VAL A 76 5.08 -2.73 22.15
CA VAL A 76 3.66 -2.61 21.79
C VAL A 76 3.11 -1.31 22.36
N LEU A 77 2.77 -0.37 21.51
CA LEU A 77 2.01 0.82 21.90
C LEU A 77 0.55 0.41 22.06
N ASP A 78 0.20 0.18 23.32
CA ASP A 78 -1.08 -0.42 23.71
C ASP A 78 -2.21 0.60 23.72
N LEU A 79 -3.13 0.49 22.77
CA LEU A 79 -4.28 1.37 22.63
C LEU A 79 -5.43 1.06 23.59
N LYS A 80 -5.46 -0.12 24.20
CA LYS A 80 -6.46 -0.57 25.19
C LYS A 80 -7.90 -0.50 24.71
N ASP A 81 -8.12 -0.68 23.41
CA ASP A 81 -9.39 -0.41 22.74
C ASP A 81 -10.14 -1.66 22.30
N GLN A 82 -9.49 -2.83 22.34
CA GLN A 82 -10.06 -4.11 21.90
C GLN A 82 -9.97 -5.18 23.00
N ASP A 83 -11.09 -5.85 23.24
CA ASP A 83 -11.17 -7.00 24.12
C ASP A 83 -11.43 -8.25 23.26
N PRO A 84 -10.50 -9.22 23.21
CA PRO A 84 -10.66 -10.42 22.39
C PRO A 84 -11.96 -11.20 22.65
N GLU A 85 -12.50 -11.13 23.89
CA GLU A 85 -13.76 -11.79 24.25
C GLU A 85 -15.00 -11.09 23.67
N LYS A 86 -14.87 -9.80 23.26
CA LYS A 86 -15.94 -9.01 22.65
C LYS A 86 -15.87 -8.95 21.13
N VAL A 87 -14.75 -9.39 20.56
CA VAL A 87 -14.58 -9.41 19.10
C VAL A 87 -15.46 -10.48 18.49
N VAL A 88 -16.31 -10.10 17.53
CA VAL A 88 -17.05 -11.03 16.69
C VAL A 88 -16.18 -11.35 15.48
N TYR A 89 -15.47 -12.47 15.56
CA TYR A 89 -14.53 -12.88 14.51
C TYR A 89 -15.23 -13.27 13.22
N GLY A 90 -14.66 -12.86 12.09
CA GLY A 90 -15.18 -13.18 10.76
C GLY A 90 -16.35 -12.32 10.31
N GLU A 91 -16.66 -11.23 11.02
CA GLU A 91 -17.74 -10.32 10.69
C GLU A 91 -17.31 -8.85 10.78
N ALA A 92 -17.79 -8.05 9.83
CA ALA A 92 -17.59 -6.60 9.87
C ALA A 92 -18.49 -5.99 10.96
N ASN A 93 -17.92 -5.21 11.88
CA ASN A 93 -18.67 -4.55 12.94
C ASN A 93 -18.02 -3.22 13.32
N GLU A 94 -18.83 -2.34 13.93
CA GLU A 94 -18.40 -1.00 14.34
C GLU A 94 -17.27 -1.03 15.38
N TYR A 95 -17.30 -1.97 16.33
CA TYR A 95 -16.31 -2.10 17.40
C TYR A 95 -14.89 -2.32 16.85
N CYS A 96 -14.74 -3.22 15.85
CA CYS A 96 -13.46 -3.45 15.20
C CYS A 96 -13.10 -2.30 14.24
N GLY A 97 -14.10 -1.69 13.58
CA GLY A 97 -13.88 -0.53 12.72
C GLY A 97 -13.38 0.70 13.48
N ALA A 98 -13.83 0.93 14.69
CA ALA A 98 -13.33 1.99 15.56
C ALA A 98 -11.85 1.79 15.91
N SER A 99 -11.43 0.55 16.16
CA SER A 99 -10.03 0.22 16.36
C SER A 99 -9.18 0.44 15.10
N ASP A 100 -9.71 0.08 13.91
CA ASP A 100 -9.02 0.32 12.65
C ASP A 100 -8.69 1.82 12.50
N LEU A 101 -9.66 2.70 12.79
CA LEU A 101 -9.48 4.16 12.76
C LEU A 101 -8.49 4.64 13.83
N LEU A 102 -8.61 4.17 15.06
CA LEU A 102 -7.72 4.58 16.16
C LEU A 102 -6.26 4.19 15.89
N GLN A 103 -6.02 2.99 15.36
CA GLN A 103 -4.68 2.56 14.95
C GLN A 103 -4.11 3.48 13.86
N LEU A 104 -4.95 3.83 12.87
CA LEU A 104 -4.55 4.68 11.75
C LEU A 104 -4.24 6.11 12.22
N ASP A 105 -5.10 6.71 13.04
CA ASP A 105 -4.91 8.03 13.64
C ASP A 105 -3.63 8.10 14.46
N THR A 106 -3.40 7.08 15.31
CA THR A 106 -2.20 6.99 16.12
C THR A 106 -0.93 6.96 15.26
N ALA A 107 -0.93 6.16 14.19
CA ALA A 107 0.22 6.08 13.28
C ALA A 107 0.45 7.40 12.52
N ILE A 108 -0.61 8.06 12.08
CA ILE A 108 -0.57 9.38 11.43
C ILE A 108 0.06 10.42 12.37
N ASP A 109 -0.40 10.47 13.61
CA ASP A 109 0.13 11.42 14.61
C ASP A 109 1.60 11.16 14.95
N LEU A 110 1.99 9.90 15.05
CA LEU A 110 3.38 9.52 15.24
C LEU A 110 4.27 9.90 14.05
N CYS A 111 3.77 9.76 12.82
CA CYS A 111 4.45 10.23 11.62
C CYS A 111 4.63 11.75 11.65
N LYS A 112 3.55 12.51 11.91
CA LYS A 112 3.59 13.97 12.00
C LYS A 112 4.54 14.47 13.09
N ALA A 113 4.62 13.75 14.21
CA ALA A 113 5.54 14.05 15.30
C ALA A 113 6.99 13.62 15.02
N GLY A 114 7.28 13.00 13.87
CA GLY A 114 8.60 12.47 13.51
C GLY A 114 9.07 11.30 14.39
N LYS A 115 8.16 10.65 15.10
CA LYS A 115 8.46 9.53 15.99
C LYS A 115 8.59 8.20 15.24
N ILE A 116 7.88 8.04 14.12
CA ILE A 116 8.03 6.94 13.15
C ILE A 116 8.21 7.50 11.75
N GLU A 117 8.88 6.75 10.89
CA GLU A 117 9.23 7.18 9.52
C GLU A 117 8.24 6.70 8.47
N GLY A 118 7.28 5.90 8.88
CA GLY A 118 6.21 5.32 8.08
C GLY A 118 5.56 4.18 8.84
N PHE A 119 4.62 3.50 8.21
CA PHE A 119 3.96 2.36 8.82
C PHE A 119 3.48 1.33 7.79
N VAL A 120 3.37 0.09 8.25
CA VAL A 120 2.72 -1.01 7.54
C VAL A 120 1.54 -1.47 8.38
N PHE A 121 0.45 -1.85 7.74
CA PHE A 121 -0.74 -2.28 8.48
C PHE A 121 -1.30 -3.61 7.97
N GLY A 122 -1.76 -4.44 8.92
CA GLY A 122 -2.60 -5.59 8.63
C GLY A 122 -3.90 -5.14 7.96
N PRO A 123 -4.59 -6.01 7.20
CA PRO A 123 -5.78 -5.60 6.46
C PRO A 123 -6.84 -4.96 7.35
N PHE A 124 -7.26 -3.74 7.02
CA PHE A 124 -8.43 -3.08 7.60
C PHE A 124 -9.71 -3.50 6.88
N HIS A 125 -10.87 -3.25 7.50
CA HIS A 125 -12.16 -3.53 6.90
C HIS A 125 -12.94 -2.24 6.62
N LYS A 126 -12.95 -1.78 5.37
CA LYS A 126 -13.59 -0.52 4.95
C LYS A 126 -15.05 -0.40 5.42
N GLY A 127 -15.84 -1.48 5.32
CA GLY A 127 -17.23 -1.48 5.79
C GLY A 127 -17.33 -1.28 7.30
N ALA A 128 -16.45 -1.91 8.11
CA ALA A 128 -16.39 -1.72 9.54
C ALA A 128 -15.96 -0.30 9.91
N MET A 129 -14.94 0.25 9.25
CA MET A 129 -14.52 1.65 9.42
C MET A 129 -15.65 2.64 9.10
N LYS A 130 -16.46 2.37 8.06
CA LYS A 130 -17.63 3.18 7.73
C LYS A 130 -18.71 3.10 8.81
N MET A 131 -18.97 1.92 9.40
CA MET A 131 -19.86 1.77 10.55
C MET A 131 -19.37 2.60 11.74
N ALA A 132 -18.05 2.73 11.90
CA ALA A 132 -17.40 3.50 12.96
C ALA A 132 -17.20 4.99 12.62
N GLY A 133 -17.77 5.49 11.52
CA GLY A 133 -17.77 6.90 11.16
C GLY A 133 -16.74 7.35 10.13
N LEU A 134 -16.10 6.44 9.40
CA LEU A 134 -15.27 6.82 8.25
C LEU A 134 -16.16 7.42 7.17
N HIS A 135 -15.95 8.70 6.87
CA HIS A 135 -16.67 9.42 5.82
C HIS A 135 -15.97 9.37 4.46
N ASP A 136 -14.67 9.14 4.45
CA ASP A 136 -13.86 9.05 3.25
C ASP A 136 -14.18 7.82 2.40
N GLU A 137 -13.89 7.90 1.11
CA GLU A 137 -14.13 6.79 0.18
C GLU A 137 -13.21 5.58 0.44
N SER A 138 -12.01 5.85 0.94
CA SER A 138 -10.98 4.85 1.20
C SER A 138 -10.01 5.30 2.29
N GLU A 139 -9.21 4.35 2.80
CA GLU A 139 -8.10 4.63 3.70
C GLU A 139 -7.10 5.61 3.07
N HIS A 140 -6.89 5.54 1.75
CA HIS A 140 -5.97 6.43 1.04
C HIS A 140 -6.47 7.87 1.00
N THR A 141 -7.79 8.06 0.80
CA THR A 141 -8.43 9.39 0.87
C THR A 141 -8.36 9.93 2.28
N TYR A 142 -8.63 9.08 3.27
CA TYR A 142 -8.49 9.44 4.68
C TYR A 142 -7.06 9.89 5.02
N LEU A 143 -6.04 9.14 4.60
CA LEU A 143 -4.64 9.51 4.79
C LEU A 143 -4.30 10.85 4.13
N ALA A 144 -4.77 11.07 2.90
CA ALA A 144 -4.54 12.33 2.18
C ALA A 144 -5.13 13.53 2.92
N HIS A 145 -6.37 13.42 3.41
CA HIS A 145 -7.00 14.45 4.22
C HIS A 145 -6.27 14.66 5.55
N ALA A 146 -5.94 13.57 6.26
CA ALA A 146 -5.24 13.64 7.53
C ALA A 146 -3.86 14.29 7.42
N PHE A 147 -3.14 14.06 6.32
CA PHE A 147 -1.85 14.70 6.04
C PHE A 147 -1.97 16.07 5.36
N ASN A 148 -3.18 16.56 5.10
CA ASN A 148 -3.45 17.82 4.39
C ASN A 148 -2.79 17.86 3.01
N LEU A 149 -2.87 16.77 2.26
CA LEU A 149 -2.29 16.70 0.92
C LEU A 149 -3.00 17.65 -0.05
N THR A 150 -2.21 18.37 -0.82
CA THR A 150 -2.66 19.20 -1.95
C THR A 150 -2.14 18.70 -3.29
N THR A 151 -1.36 17.63 -3.27
CA THR A 151 -0.79 16.97 -4.45
C THR A 151 -1.56 15.70 -4.78
N PRO A 152 -1.47 15.19 -6.01
CA PRO A 152 -2.10 13.93 -6.39
C PRO A 152 -1.67 12.76 -5.48
N PHE A 153 -2.58 11.85 -5.23
CA PHE A 153 -2.34 10.61 -4.48
C PHE A 153 -3.16 9.46 -5.07
N CYS A 154 -2.67 8.25 -4.94
CA CYS A 154 -3.40 7.06 -5.39
C CYS A 154 -2.94 5.78 -4.69
N GLU A 155 -3.69 4.72 -4.93
CA GLU A 155 -3.22 3.36 -4.67
C GLU A 155 -2.23 2.94 -5.75
N VAL A 156 -0.99 2.70 -5.39
CA VAL A 156 0.00 2.04 -6.23
C VAL A 156 -0.03 0.56 -5.92
N ASN A 157 -0.36 -0.25 -6.90
CA ASN A 157 -0.29 -1.70 -6.72
C ASN A 157 1.09 -2.20 -7.14
N MET A 158 1.67 -3.03 -6.31
CA MET A 158 3.01 -3.55 -6.53
C MET A 158 3.01 -5.08 -6.41
N MET A 159 3.69 -5.74 -7.33
CA MET A 159 3.96 -7.17 -7.30
C MET A 159 5.45 -7.38 -7.52
N ASP A 160 6.14 -7.87 -6.49
CA ASP A 160 7.59 -7.92 -6.44
C ASP A 160 8.19 -6.52 -6.73
N ASP A 161 8.92 -6.32 -7.84
CA ASP A 161 9.49 -5.02 -8.21
C ASP A 161 8.67 -4.25 -9.28
N LEU A 162 7.60 -4.83 -9.82
CA LEU A 162 6.73 -4.19 -10.79
C LEU A 162 5.59 -3.42 -10.08
N MET A 163 5.47 -2.14 -10.39
CA MET A 163 4.39 -1.27 -9.91
C MET A 163 3.38 -0.97 -11.01
N THR A 164 2.13 -0.74 -10.64
CA THR A 164 1.11 -0.17 -11.52
C THR A 164 0.42 1.02 -10.89
N VAL A 165 0.24 2.06 -11.69
CA VAL A 165 -0.53 3.25 -11.39
C VAL A 165 -1.64 3.38 -12.43
N ARG A 166 -2.70 4.08 -12.13
CA ARG A 166 -3.89 4.19 -13.00
C ARG A 166 -4.20 5.65 -13.30
N THR A 167 -4.51 5.94 -14.58
CA THR A 167 -5.02 7.25 -15.00
C THR A 167 -6.46 7.44 -14.52
N THR A 168 -7.27 6.39 -14.59
CA THR A 168 -8.63 6.38 -14.00
C THR A 168 -8.78 5.19 -13.06
N SER A 169 -9.57 5.33 -12.00
CA SER A 169 -9.78 4.29 -11.00
C SER A 169 -11.26 3.93 -10.93
N HIS A 170 -11.90 3.91 -9.81
CA HIS A 170 -13.24 3.38 -9.54
C HIS A 170 -14.39 4.17 -10.23
N ILE A 171 -14.35 4.27 -11.56
CA ILE A 171 -15.39 4.87 -12.40
C ILE A 171 -15.99 3.84 -13.34
N PRO A 172 -17.22 4.03 -13.85
CA PRO A 172 -17.79 3.19 -14.88
C PRO A 172 -16.91 3.13 -16.14
N ILE A 173 -16.80 1.96 -16.76
CA ILE A 173 -15.98 1.79 -17.98
C ILE A 173 -16.41 2.74 -19.11
N SER A 174 -17.69 3.09 -19.16
CA SER A 174 -18.25 4.06 -20.13
C SER A 174 -17.71 5.48 -19.96
N GLU A 175 -17.14 5.80 -18.80
CA GLU A 175 -16.59 7.13 -18.51
C GLU A 175 -15.07 7.19 -18.68
N VAL A 176 -14.40 6.06 -18.90
CA VAL A 176 -12.94 5.98 -18.95
C VAL A 176 -12.38 6.89 -20.05
N SER A 177 -12.84 6.74 -21.31
CA SER A 177 -12.32 7.53 -22.44
C SER A 177 -12.40 9.05 -22.18
N ALA A 178 -13.54 9.53 -21.66
CA ALA A 178 -13.73 10.95 -21.35
C ALA A 178 -12.81 11.46 -20.23
N ASN A 179 -12.31 10.58 -19.38
CA ASN A 179 -11.40 10.90 -18.28
C ASN A 179 -9.91 10.66 -18.63
N ILE A 180 -9.59 10.19 -19.83
CA ILE A 180 -8.21 10.21 -20.34
C ILE A 180 -7.90 11.61 -20.84
N THR A 181 -7.43 12.45 -19.93
CA THR A 181 -7.05 13.85 -20.20
C THR A 181 -5.55 14.03 -19.98
N GLU A 182 -4.97 15.11 -20.55
CA GLU A 182 -3.57 15.47 -20.31
C GLU A 182 -3.29 15.57 -18.80
N GLN A 183 -4.18 16.21 -18.05
CA GLN A 183 -4.00 16.39 -16.62
C GLN A 183 -3.99 15.05 -15.86
N ASN A 184 -5.02 14.21 -16.04
CA ASN A 184 -5.14 12.95 -15.32
C ASN A 184 -3.99 11.99 -15.66
N LEU A 185 -3.56 11.95 -16.92
CA LEU A 185 -2.42 11.12 -17.32
C LEU A 185 -1.10 11.66 -16.76
N ARG A 186 -0.90 12.99 -16.76
CA ARG A 186 0.27 13.62 -16.14
C ARG A 186 0.35 13.28 -14.66
N GLU A 187 -0.74 13.44 -13.92
CA GLU A 187 -0.81 13.10 -12.49
C GLU A 187 -0.49 11.62 -12.24
N ALA A 188 -0.99 10.72 -13.10
CA ALA A 188 -0.67 9.29 -13.00
C ALA A 188 0.82 9.01 -13.26
N ILE A 189 1.46 9.72 -14.21
CA ILE A 189 2.90 9.60 -14.47
C ILE A 189 3.71 10.15 -13.28
N GLU A 190 3.33 11.27 -12.69
CA GLU A 190 3.95 11.82 -11.47
C GLU A 190 3.86 10.84 -10.31
N LEU A 191 2.68 10.22 -10.13
CA LEU A 191 2.46 9.18 -9.11
C LEU A 191 3.19 7.86 -9.41
N ALA A 192 3.63 7.64 -10.64
CA ALA A 192 4.51 6.53 -11.01
C ALA A 192 5.98 6.83 -10.69
N GLU A 193 6.44 8.07 -10.93
CA GLU A 193 7.83 8.47 -10.70
C GLU A 193 8.19 8.50 -9.22
N ILE A 194 7.37 9.13 -8.36
CA ILE A 194 7.68 9.34 -6.94
C ILE A 194 7.93 8.02 -6.18
N PRO A 195 7.01 7.03 -6.16
CA PRO A 195 7.30 5.74 -5.56
C PRO A 195 8.35 4.95 -6.34
N GLY A 196 8.37 5.05 -7.66
CA GLY A 196 9.36 4.39 -8.52
C GLY A 196 10.79 4.74 -8.12
N GLU A 197 11.09 6.00 -7.88
CA GLU A 197 12.41 6.46 -7.40
C GLU A 197 12.83 5.86 -6.04
N SER A 198 11.87 5.43 -5.20
CA SER A 198 12.18 4.77 -3.93
C SER A 198 12.70 3.35 -4.13
N PHE A 199 12.40 2.74 -5.27
CA PHE A 199 12.80 1.38 -5.61
C PHE A 199 13.92 1.34 -6.65
N ARG A 200 13.99 2.33 -7.54
CA ARG A 200 15.03 2.44 -8.55
C ARG A 200 15.32 3.88 -8.90
N HIS A 201 16.60 4.25 -8.92
CA HIS A 201 16.98 5.58 -9.39
C HIS A 201 16.65 5.70 -10.90
N LYS A 202 15.85 6.67 -11.28
CA LYS A 202 15.29 6.86 -12.64
C LYS A 202 14.49 5.64 -13.11
N PRO A 203 13.29 5.41 -12.58
CA PRO A 203 12.47 4.27 -12.96
C PRO A 203 12.12 4.31 -14.45
N GLN A 204 12.02 3.13 -15.06
CA GLN A 204 11.52 2.93 -16.43
C GLN A 204 10.00 2.89 -16.38
N ILE A 205 9.35 3.94 -16.83
CA ILE A 205 7.88 4.06 -16.80
C ILE A 205 7.32 3.77 -18.19
N ALA A 206 6.47 2.76 -18.29
CA ALA A 206 5.70 2.46 -19.49
C ALA A 206 4.26 2.96 -19.36
N VAL A 207 3.74 3.61 -20.38
CA VAL A 207 2.33 4.02 -20.45
C VAL A 207 1.59 3.06 -21.37
N ALA A 208 0.52 2.43 -20.87
CA ALA A 208 -0.35 1.57 -21.65
C ALA A 208 -1.24 2.40 -22.60
N ALA A 209 -1.61 1.83 -23.73
CA ALA A 209 -2.67 2.37 -24.55
C ALA A 209 -4.05 2.11 -23.94
N LEU A 210 -5.05 2.92 -24.27
CA LEU A 210 -6.45 2.68 -23.96
C LEU A 210 -7.06 1.68 -24.95
N ASN A 211 -6.83 1.96 -26.24
CA ASN A 211 -7.48 1.23 -27.34
C ASN A 211 -6.65 0.05 -27.83
N PRO A 212 -7.29 -0.96 -28.45
CA PRO A 212 -6.58 -2.08 -29.05
C PRO A 212 -5.50 -1.61 -30.04
N HIS A 213 -4.32 -2.24 -29.99
CA HIS A 213 -3.17 -1.98 -30.88
C HIS A 213 -2.78 -0.48 -30.92
N CYS A 214 -2.86 0.21 -29.79
CA CYS A 214 -2.58 1.66 -29.68
C CYS A 214 -3.45 2.50 -30.63
N GLY A 215 -4.73 2.11 -30.82
CA GLY A 215 -5.69 2.83 -31.64
C GLY A 215 -5.51 2.73 -33.15
N GLU A 216 -4.50 1.98 -33.64
CA GLU A 216 -4.21 1.81 -35.09
C GLU A 216 -4.28 3.13 -35.89
N PHE A 217 -3.50 4.15 -35.47
CA PHE A 217 -3.49 5.47 -36.03
C PHE A 217 -4.87 6.20 -36.06
N GLY A 218 -5.73 5.87 -35.09
CA GLY A 218 -7.05 6.46 -34.92
C GLY A 218 -8.20 5.65 -35.52
N LEU A 219 -7.93 4.46 -36.08
CA LEU A 219 -8.95 3.57 -36.61
C LEU A 219 -9.81 2.95 -35.48
N CYS A 220 -9.18 2.60 -34.36
CA CYS A 220 -9.81 1.94 -33.21
C CYS A 220 -9.98 2.87 -31.99
N GLY A 221 -9.94 4.18 -32.19
CA GLY A 221 -9.96 5.21 -31.16
C GLY A 221 -8.83 6.21 -31.36
N ARG A 222 -8.97 7.40 -30.81
CA ARG A 222 -8.04 8.50 -31.07
C ARG A 222 -7.31 8.98 -29.81
N GLU A 223 -7.61 8.42 -28.65
CA GLU A 223 -7.05 8.85 -27.38
C GLU A 223 -5.51 8.77 -27.36
N GLU A 224 -4.93 7.77 -28.04
CA GLU A 224 -3.48 7.62 -28.18
C GLU A 224 -2.87 8.79 -28.96
N VAL A 225 -3.48 9.16 -30.08
CA VAL A 225 -2.99 10.21 -30.98
C VAL A 225 -3.27 11.61 -30.43
N ASP A 226 -4.48 11.80 -29.87
CA ASP A 226 -4.95 13.14 -29.49
C ASP A 226 -4.53 13.52 -28.06
N VAL A 227 -4.29 12.54 -27.16
CA VAL A 227 -4.03 12.79 -25.74
C VAL A 227 -2.78 12.06 -25.23
N ILE A 228 -2.72 10.71 -25.34
CA ILE A 228 -1.73 9.92 -24.60
C ILE A 228 -0.31 10.21 -25.09
N GLN A 229 -0.06 10.07 -26.40
CA GLN A 229 1.25 10.32 -26.99
C GLN A 229 1.72 11.77 -26.76
N PRO A 230 0.90 12.82 -27.06
CA PRO A 230 1.30 14.20 -26.81
C PRO A 230 1.62 14.48 -25.34
N THR A 231 0.87 13.89 -24.40
CA THR A 231 1.12 14.06 -22.96
C THR A 231 2.46 13.45 -22.56
N ILE A 232 2.77 12.22 -23.02
CA ILE A 232 4.06 11.58 -22.76
C ILE A 232 5.21 12.45 -23.26
N GLU A 233 5.14 12.91 -24.51
CA GLU A 233 6.18 13.75 -25.11
C GLU A 233 6.40 15.06 -24.36
N LYS A 234 5.30 15.68 -23.90
CA LYS A 234 5.34 16.90 -23.10
C LYS A 234 5.98 16.67 -21.74
N VAL A 235 5.58 15.60 -21.01
CA VAL A 235 6.15 15.24 -19.71
C VAL A 235 7.65 14.97 -19.84
N VAL A 236 8.06 14.14 -20.80
CA VAL A 236 9.48 13.81 -21.01
C VAL A 236 10.30 15.08 -21.31
N LYS A 237 9.78 15.95 -22.16
CA LYS A 237 10.45 17.23 -22.50
C LYS A 237 10.60 18.16 -21.30
N GLU A 238 9.60 18.23 -20.44
CA GLU A 238 9.58 19.15 -19.29
C GLU A 238 10.39 18.62 -18.10
N THR A 239 10.39 17.31 -17.86
CA THR A 239 10.95 16.70 -16.63
C THR A 239 12.24 15.92 -16.86
N GLY A 240 12.47 15.42 -18.07
CA GLY A 240 13.54 14.50 -18.37
C GLY A 240 13.36 13.09 -17.75
N TRP A 241 12.15 12.75 -17.30
CA TRP A 241 11.82 11.44 -16.80
C TRP A 241 11.84 10.38 -17.89
N ASN A 242 12.07 9.15 -17.50
CA ASN A 242 12.17 8.03 -18.43
C ASN A 242 10.80 7.37 -18.66
N VAL A 243 9.95 8.09 -19.38
CA VAL A 243 8.57 7.68 -19.69
C VAL A 243 8.49 7.34 -21.17
N THR A 244 7.95 6.18 -21.48
CA THR A 244 7.78 5.68 -22.84
C THR A 244 6.39 5.10 -23.07
N GLY A 245 5.96 5.05 -24.34
CA GLY A 245 4.64 4.57 -24.74
C GLY A 245 3.98 5.50 -25.77
N PRO A 246 2.67 5.33 -26.06
CA PRO A 246 1.83 4.24 -25.54
C PRO A 246 2.21 2.87 -26.09
N TYR A 247 2.05 1.85 -25.26
CA TYR A 247 2.26 0.45 -25.63
C TYR A 247 0.94 -0.32 -25.65
N SER A 248 0.82 -1.27 -26.56
CA SER A 248 -0.36 -2.13 -26.63
C SER A 248 -0.54 -2.91 -25.32
N ALA A 249 -1.69 -2.74 -24.66
CA ALA A 249 -1.91 -3.21 -23.30
C ALA A 249 -1.93 -4.75 -23.18
N ASP A 250 -2.28 -5.45 -24.25
CA ASP A 250 -2.32 -6.91 -24.32
C ASP A 250 -0.94 -7.57 -24.29
N THR A 251 0.11 -6.84 -24.68
CA THR A 251 1.51 -7.34 -24.71
C THR A 251 2.44 -6.64 -23.74
N LEU A 252 2.12 -5.42 -23.31
CA LEU A 252 2.97 -4.61 -22.43
C LEU A 252 3.42 -5.36 -21.15
N PHE A 253 2.51 -6.07 -20.52
CA PHE A 253 2.82 -6.78 -19.28
C PHE A 253 3.78 -7.95 -19.45
N ILE A 254 3.98 -8.47 -20.67
CA ILE A 254 5.00 -9.49 -20.95
C ILE A 254 6.39 -8.89 -20.72
N SER A 255 6.66 -7.73 -21.32
CA SER A 255 7.91 -6.99 -21.15
C SER A 255 8.08 -6.45 -19.71
N ALA A 256 7.00 -5.94 -19.13
CA ALA A 256 7.04 -5.44 -17.75
C ALA A 256 7.41 -6.54 -16.75
N LEU A 257 6.85 -7.73 -16.89
CA LEU A 257 7.17 -8.89 -16.06
C LEU A 257 8.56 -9.48 -16.34
N ALA A 258 9.11 -9.23 -17.53
CA ALA A 258 10.50 -9.59 -17.86
C ALA A 258 11.52 -8.60 -17.25
N GLY A 259 11.05 -7.46 -16.67
CA GLY A 259 11.91 -6.48 -16.02
C GLY A 259 12.34 -5.32 -16.92
N ASP A 260 11.72 -5.15 -18.08
CA ASP A 260 12.01 -4.03 -18.99
C ASP A 260 11.48 -2.70 -18.43
N PHE A 261 10.46 -2.76 -17.55
CA PHE A 261 9.83 -1.62 -16.93
C PHE A 261 9.68 -1.81 -15.41
N ASP A 262 9.81 -0.72 -14.66
CA ASP A 262 9.62 -0.69 -13.22
C ASP A 262 8.18 -0.31 -12.83
N VAL A 263 7.56 0.56 -13.64
CA VAL A 263 6.20 1.05 -13.42
C VAL A 263 5.41 1.02 -14.73
N VAL A 264 4.18 0.54 -14.67
CA VAL A 264 3.22 0.62 -15.77
C VAL A 264 2.09 1.56 -15.38
N VAL A 265 1.92 2.64 -16.14
CA VAL A 265 0.76 3.53 -16.05
C VAL A 265 -0.35 2.97 -16.94
N THR A 266 -1.44 2.54 -16.34
CA THR A 266 -2.60 1.99 -17.03
C THR A 266 -3.70 3.02 -17.18
N MET A 267 -4.61 2.82 -18.14
CA MET A 267 -5.68 3.75 -18.39
C MET A 267 -6.87 3.56 -17.45
N TYR A 268 -7.15 2.32 -17.02
CA TYR A 268 -8.25 2.00 -16.11
C TYR A 268 -7.89 0.83 -15.18
N HIS A 269 -8.71 0.65 -14.14
CA HIS A 269 -8.47 -0.27 -13.04
C HIS A 269 -8.15 -1.71 -13.49
N ASP A 270 -9.03 -2.35 -14.26
CA ASP A 270 -8.87 -3.77 -14.58
C ASP A 270 -7.72 -4.05 -15.54
N GLN A 271 -7.29 -3.05 -16.33
CA GLN A 271 -6.15 -3.19 -17.25
C GLN A 271 -4.87 -3.61 -16.51
N GLY A 272 -4.62 -3.02 -15.34
CA GLY A 272 -3.47 -3.40 -14.51
C GLY A 272 -3.76 -4.51 -13.51
N GLN A 273 -4.93 -4.49 -12.88
CA GLN A 273 -5.26 -5.41 -11.81
C GLN A 273 -5.37 -6.86 -12.28
N ILE A 274 -5.94 -7.10 -13.47
CA ILE A 274 -6.03 -8.45 -14.04
C ILE A 274 -4.62 -9.01 -14.27
N ALA A 275 -3.73 -8.22 -14.87
CA ALA A 275 -2.37 -8.66 -15.17
C ALA A 275 -1.60 -9.05 -13.89
N LEU A 276 -1.58 -8.16 -12.87
CA LEU A 276 -0.85 -8.42 -11.63
C LEU A 276 -1.45 -9.59 -10.84
N LYS A 277 -2.77 -9.65 -10.72
CA LYS A 277 -3.44 -10.67 -9.90
C LYS A 277 -3.36 -12.07 -10.52
N LEU A 278 -3.38 -12.19 -11.84
CA LEU A 278 -3.19 -13.47 -12.52
C LEU A 278 -1.79 -14.05 -12.30
N VAL A 279 -0.79 -13.19 -12.26
CA VAL A 279 0.61 -13.62 -12.09
C VAL A 279 0.93 -13.92 -10.63
N GLY A 280 0.36 -13.18 -9.69
CA GLY A 280 0.76 -13.35 -8.30
C GLY A 280 -0.11 -12.67 -7.25
N PHE A 281 -1.41 -13.00 -7.17
CA PHE A 281 -2.33 -12.39 -6.22
C PHE A 281 -1.81 -12.31 -4.79
N GLN A 282 -1.21 -13.42 -4.29
CA GLN A 282 -0.68 -13.47 -2.92
C GLN A 282 0.61 -12.67 -2.73
N ARG A 283 1.23 -12.21 -3.82
CA ARG A 283 2.46 -11.40 -3.79
C ARG A 283 2.20 -9.91 -3.97
N CYS A 284 0.97 -9.55 -4.34
CA CYS A 284 0.60 -8.16 -4.52
C CYS A 284 0.48 -7.43 -3.18
N ILE A 285 0.90 -6.18 -3.17
CA ILE A 285 0.73 -5.22 -2.09
C ILE A 285 0.11 -3.93 -2.62
N THR A 286 -0.39 -3.12 -1.70
CA THR A 286 -0.81 -1.75 -1.97
C THR A 286 0.11 -0.78 -1.25
N VAL A 287 0.68 0.15 -1.99
CA VAL A 287 1.47 1.27 -1.47
C VAL A 287 0.65 2.54 -1.60
N ALA A 288 0.64 3.37 -0.57
CA ALA A 288 -0.03 4.67 -0.60
C ALA A 288 0.85 5.69 -1.35
N GLY A 289 0.63 5.80 -2.66
CA GLY A 289 1.36 6.72 -3.54
C GLY A 289 0.99 8.18 -3.28
N GLY A 290 1.97 9.08 -3.38
CA GLY A 290 1.79 10.51 -3.14
C GLY A 290 1.75 10.92 -1.67
N GLN A 291 1.70 9.97 -0.73
CA GLN A 291 1.69 10.26 0.70
C GLN A 291 3.07 10.74 1.19
N PRO A 292 3.11 11.62 2.21
CA PRO A 292 4.38 12.19 2.71
C PRO A 292 5.24 11.18 3.49
N TYR A 293 4.66 10.03 3.84
CA TYR A 293 5.34 8.96 4.57
C TYR A 293 5.19 7.62 3.85
N PRO A 294 6.19 6.73 3.96
CA PRO A 294 6.11 5.35 3.50
C PRO A 294 4.97 4.58 4.16
N ILE A 295 3.98 4.17 3.39
CA ILE A 295 2.81 3.45 3.89
C ILE A 295 2.47 2.33 2.91
N ALA A 296 2.32 1.10 3.42
CA ALA A 296 1.91 -0.04 2.61
C ALA A 296 1.07 -1.05 3.39
N THR A 297 0.31 -1.84 2.66
CA THR A 297 -0.52 -2.92 3.21
C THR A 297 -0.63 -4.09 2.23
N CYS A 298 -1.25 -5.18 2.70
CA CYS A 298 -1.60 -6.30 1.84
C CYS A 298 -2.58 -5.89 0.73
N ALA A 299 -2.48 -6.48 -0.45
CA ALA A 299 -3.47 -6.31 -1.51
C ALA A 299 -4.74 -7.17 -1.29
N HIS A 300 -4.77 -8.02 -0.26
CA HIS A 300 -5.95 -8.80 0.14
C HIS A 300 -6.63 -8.17 1.36
N GLY A 301 -7.93 -8.40 1.51
CA GLY A 301 -8.71 -7.94 2.65
C GLY A 301 -8.51 -8.79 3.91
N THR A 302 -9.41 -8.62 4.87
CA THR A 302 -9.39 -9.22 6.21
C THR A 302 -9.45 -10.74 6.25
N ALA A 303 -9.77 -11.42 5.15
CA ALA A 303 -9.82 -12.88 5.01
C ALA A 303 -10.59 -13.57 6.16
N PHE A 304 -11.82 -13.14 6.38
CA PHE A 304 -12.69 -13.61 7.46
C PHE A 304 -12.88 -15.13 7.50
N ASP A 305 -12.78 -15.78 6.34
CA ASP A 305 -12.83 -17.25 6.21
C ASP A 305 -11.64 -17.97 6.86
N LYS A 306 -10.54 -17.26 7.14
CA LYS A 306 -9.29 -17.80 7.69
C LYS A 306 -8.99 -17.37 9.13
N VAL A 307 -9.73 -16.42 9.68
CA VAL A 307 -9.50 -15.90 11.03
C VAL A 307 -9.60 -17.01 12.10
N GLY A 308 -8.73 -16.99 13.07
CA GLY A 308 -8.66 -17.98 14.15
C GLY A 308 -8.05 -19.33 13.76
N LYS A 309 -7.63 -19.51 12.49
CA LYS A 309 -7.10 -20.79 11.97
C LYS A 309 -5.58 -20.80 11.85
N GLY A 310 -4.92 -19.67 11.93
CA GLY A 310 -3.47 -19.58 11.74
C GLY A 310 -3.01 -19.97 10.32
N THR A 311 -3.91 -20.01 9.31
CA THR A 311 -3.62 -20.51 7.95
C THR A 311 -3.37 -19.42 6.92
N ALA A 312 -3.58 -18.15 7.25
CA ALA A 312 -3.29 -17.03 6.36
C ALA A 312 -1.80 -16.98 6.01
N THR A 313 -1.47 -16.80 4.72
CA THR A 313 -0.08 -16.66 4.26
C THR A 313 0.43 -15.26 4.54
N THR A 314 1.74 -15.12 4.79
CA THR A 314 2.38 -13.84 5.09
C THR A 314 2.99 -13.16 3.85
N ASP A 315 2.93 -13.79 2.68
CA ASP A 315 3.67 -13.36 1.48
C ASP A 315 3.43 -11.89 1.10
N SER A 316 2.16 -11.46 1.08
CA SER A 316 1.80 -10.07 0.79
C SER A 316 2.31 -9.14 1.90
N PHE A 317 2.11 -9.49 3.18
CA PHE A 317 2.52 -8.65 4.30
C PHE A 317 4.05 -8.54 4.42
N GLU A 318 4.80 -9.61 4.16
CA GLU A 318 6.26 -9.58 4.08
C GLU A 318 6.76 -8.61 3.02
N ARG A 319 6.10 -8.54 1.86
CA ARG A 319 6.43 -7.57 0.81
C ARG A 319 6.10 -6.14 1.19
N ALA A 320 4.96 -5.92 1.87
CA ALA A 320 4.63 -4.60 2.40
C ALA A 320 5.67 -4.09 3.40
N VAL A 321 6.15 -4.96 4.31
CA VAL A 321 7.26 -4.66 5.23
C VAL A 321 8.52 -4.24 4.49
N LYS A 322 8.92 -5.01 3.45
CA LYS A 322 10.10 -4.69 2.62
C LYS A 322 9.93 -3.35 1.89
N ALA A 323 8.75 -3.12 1.32
CA ALA A 323 8.46 -1.90 0.58
C ALA A 323 8.57 -0.66 1.46
N VAL A 324 7.93 -0.66 2.64
CA VAL A 324 8.01 0.46 3.59
C VAL A 324 9.45 0.72 4.04
N SER A 325 10.22 -0.33 4.31
CA SER A 325 11.64 -0.18 4.66
C SER A 325 12.44 0.49 3.55
N ARG A 326 12.32 0.01 2.30
CA ARG A 326 13.01 0.60 1.14
C ARG A 326 12.64 2.06 0.95
N MET A 327 11.36 2.39 1.03
CA MET A 327 10.86 3.75 0.90
C MET A 327 11.37 4.67 2.02
N ALA A 328 11.40 4.19 3.28
CA ALA A 328 11.92 4.95 4.41
C ALA A 328 13.42 5.25 4.26
N LEU A 329 14.21 4.27 3.88
CA LEU A 329 15.64 4.45 3.60
C LEU A 329 15.90 5.38 2.42
N ALA A 330 15.12 5.27 1.34
CA ALA A 330 15.21 6.16 0.19
C ALA A 330 14.88 7.62 0.57
N LYS A 331 13.85 7.82 1.40
CA LYS A 331 13.48 9.14 1.91
C LYS A 331 14.60 9.77 2.76
N ARG A 332 15.24 8.99 3.66
CA ARG A 332 16.39 9.46 4.44
C ARG A 332 17.56 9.86 3.56
N ALA A 333 17.81 9.14 2.47
CA ALA A 333 18.92 9.45 1.57
C ALA A 333 18.73 10.76 0.77
N LYS A 334 17.48 11.24 0.68
CA LYS A 334 17.12 12.50 0.00
C LYS A 334 17.03 13.70 0.97
N ALA A 335 16.92 13.47 2.29
CA ALA A 335 16.85 14.49 3.33
C ALA A 335 18.26 14.94 3.78
#